data_414d9efe0bdf6dc7f6d0383bbd6f0da7
#
_entry.id   414d9efe0bdf6dc7f6d0383bbd6f0da7
#
_cell.length_a   1.000
_cell.length_b   1.000
_cell.length_c   1.000
_cell.angle_alpha   90.00
_cell.angle_beta   90.00
_cell.angle_gamma   90.00
#
_symmetry.space_group_name_H-M   'P 1'
#
loop_
_entity.id
_entity.type
_entity.pdbx_description
1 polymer ?
#
loop_
_entity_poly.entity_id
_entity_poly.type
_entity_poly.pdbx_seq_one_letter_code
_entity_poly.pdbx_strand_id
1 'polypeptide(L)'
;MAGDRYLKIGMIGGGMKSFMGGIHREAIEKVGNLKIVGGSFGTSRQASYDFIKPLGLNVDDLFPSYRDFLRRQKTRKGGDRILFASAILPNTMHYPIAMTAMDCGIPILGEKPFTSNLDEAANLVRKQRTTKVPYRIAMVYPAYSQLAKAKELLKDGAIGTIRRFHVSMQSGWMARRVENQGNTHALWRVDGKR
;
A
#
# COMPACT_ATOMS: atom_id res chain seq x y z
N MET A 1 -20.92 27.65 6.95
CA MET A 1 -19.52 27.19 6.86
C MET A 1 -19.57 25.73 6.49
N ALA A 2 -19.24 25.36 5.24
CA ALA A 2 -19.13 23.97 4.83
C ALA A 2 -17.85 23.44 5.47
N GLY A 3 -17.98 22.60 6.50
CA GLY A 3 -16.85 21.94 7.13
C GLY A 3 -16.11 21.12 6.09
N ASP A 4 -14.80 21.29 6.00
CA ASP A 4 -13.90 20.52 5.15
C ASP A 4 -14.17 19.02 5.34
N ARG A 5 -14.89 18.42 4.40
CA ARG A 5 -15.20 16.99 4.44
C ARG A 5 -14.01 16.20 3.96
N TYR A 6 -13.07 15.92 4.84
CA TYR A 6 -12.02 14.96 4.55
C TYR A 6 -12.60 13.53 4.45
N LEU A 7 -12.12 12.79 3.45
CA LEU A 7 -12.33 11.37 3.36
C LEU A 7 -11.34 10.66 4.30
N LYS A 8 -11.86 9.88 5.23
CA LYS A 8 -11.07 9.18 6.25
C LYS A 8 -10.39 7.96 5.66
N ILE A 9 -9.10 7.83 5.88
CA ILE A 9 -8.33 6.66 5.49
C ILE A 9 -7.54 6.11 6.68
N GLY A 10 -7.22 4.83 6.60
CA GLY A 10 -6.32 4.17 7.55
C GLY A 10 -4.95 3.92 6.97
N MET A 11 -3.96 3.63 7.83
CA MET A 11 -2.64 3.19 7.40
C MET A 11 -2.19 1.99 8.22
N ILE A 12 -1.64 0.98 7.54
CA ILE A 12 -1.10 -0.24 8.14
C ILE A 12 0.36 -0.37 7.73
N GLY A 13 1.26 -0.36 8.69
CA GLY A 13 2.69 -0.21 8.45
C GLY A 13 3.06 1.22 8.08
N GLY A 14 4.11 1.40 7.31
CA GLY A 14 4.51 2.72 6.81
C GLY A 14 5.04 3.70 7.87
N GLY A 15 5.47 3.21 9.06
CA GLY A 15 5.97 4.04 10.15
C GLY A 15 7.17 4.92 9.77
N MET A 16 7.70 5.70 10.72
CA MET A 16 8.72 6.76 10.50
C MET A 16 9.92 6.32 9.66
N LYS A 17 10.41 5.09 9.86
CA LYS A 17 11.57 4.55 9.14
C LYS A 17 11.23 3.95 7.78
N SER A 18 9.97 3.96 7.38
CA SER A 18 9.53 3.37 6.12
C SER A 18 9.67 4.37 4.97
N PHE A 19 10.55 4.06 4.01
CA PHE A 19 10.69 4.86 2.79
C PHE A 19 9.36 4.98 2.02
N MET A 20 8.70 3.87 1.73
CA MET A 20 7.42 3.89 1.02
C MET A 20 6.31 4.54 1.86
N GLY A 21 6.36 4.40 3.19
CA GLY A 21 5.42 5.09 4.08
C GLY A 21 5.46 6.61 3.93
N GLY A 22 6.65 7.19 3.75
CA GLY A 22 6.82 8.61 3.45
C GLY A 22 6.14 9.02 2.14
N ILE A 23 6.38 8.25 1.07
CA ILE A 23 5.78 8.49 -0.25
C ILE A 23 4.26 8.41 -0.21
N HIS A 24 3.69 7.41 0.47
CA HIS A 24 2.24 7.29 0.62
C HIS A 24 1.63 8.48 1.38
N ARG A 25 2.28 8.94 2.46
CA ARG A 25 1.81 10.11 3.21
C ARG A 25 1.83 11.38 2.36
N GLU A 26 2.93 11.62 1.65
CA GLU A 26 3.03 12.76 0.73
C GLU A 26 1.96 12.72 -0.37
N ALA A 27 1.71 11.53 -0.94
CA ALA A 27 0.67 11.36 -1.94
C ALA A 27 -0.73 11.64 -1.38
N ILE A 28 -1.01 11.17 -0.15
CA ILE A 28 -2.28 11.42 0.55
C ILE A 28 -2.46 12.92 0.78
N GLU A 29 -1.43 13.61 1.23
CA GLU A 29 -1.44 15.06 1.46
C GLU A 29 -1.69 15.84 0.16
N LYS A 30 -1.01 15.45 -0.93
CA LYS A 30 -1.18 16.09 -2.25
C LYS A 30 -2.58 15.93 -2.83
N VAL A 31 -3.31 14.89 -2.49
CA VAL A 31 -4.73 14.73 -2.90
C VAL A 31 -5.62 15.79 -2.24
N GLY A 32 -5.23 16.31 -1.07
CA GLY A 32 -5.83 17.47 -0.41
C GLY A 32 -7.11 17.21 0.37
N ASN A 33 -7.90 16.20 0.01
CA ASN A 33 -9.15 15.85 0.68
C ASN A 33 -9.12 14.49 1.39
N LEU A 34 -7.96 13.89 1.55
CA LEU A 34 -7.75 12.64 2.31
C LEU A 34 -7.09 12.94 3.65
N LYS A 35 -7.53 12.24 4.71
CA LYS A 35 -6.91 12.34 6.04
C LYS A 35 -6.70 10.96 6.65
N ILE A 36 -5.48 10.70 7.11
CA ILE A 36 -5.19 9.52 7.94
C ILE A 36 -5.85 9.75 9.31
N VAL A 37 -6.71 8.83 9.71
CA VAL A 37 -7.47 8.91 10.98
C VAL A 37 -7.15 7.78 11.95
N GLY A 38 -6.20 6.94 11.65
CA GLY A 38 -5.74 5.86 12.53
C GLY A 38 -5.08 4.72 11.78
N GLY A 39 -4.56 3.76 12.55
CA GLY A 39 -3.89 2.60 11.96
C GLY A 39 -3.05 1.77 12.91
N SER A 40 -2.18 0.95 12.33
CA SER A 40 -1.17 0.15 13.02
C SER A 40 0.18 0.39 12.35
N PHE A 41 1.07 1.15 12.97
CA PHE A 41 2.19 1.82 12.28
C PHE A 41 3.57 1.22 12.54
N GLY A 42 3.74 0.37 13.52
CA GLY A 42 5.06 -0.11 13.89
C GLY A 42 5.06 -1.45 14.59
N THR A 43 6.28 -1.92 14.93
CA THR A 43 6.51 -3.17 15.64
C THR A 43 6.47 -3.00 17.16
N SER A 44 6.43 -1.75 17.65
CA SER A 44 6.31 -1.44 19.09
C SER A 44 5.32 -0.28 19.30
N ARG A 45 4.76 -0.23 20.51
CA ARG A 45 3.83 0.84 20.92
C ARG A 45 4.53 2.22 20.87
N GLN A 46 5.78 2.30 21.34
CA GLN A 46 6.54 3.55 21.33
C GLN A 46 6.79 4.07 19.92
N ALA A 47 7.28 3.20 19.02
CA ALA A 47 7.52 3.58 17.62
C ALA A 47 6.23 4.04 16.90
N SER A 48 5.12 3.44 17.26
CA SER A 48 3.81 3.84 16.72
C SER A 48 3.34 5.16 17.31
N TYR A 49 3.57 5.41 18.59
CA TYR A 49 3.25 6.67 19.25
C TYR A 49 4.06 7.83 18.66
N ASP A 50 5.36 7.67 18.51
CA ASP A 50 6.24 8.69 17.92
C ASP A 50 5.82 9.02 16.47
N PHE A 51 5.24 8.04 15.78
CA PHE A 51 4.74 8.21 14.42
C PHE A 51 3.43 9.02 14.36
N ILE A 52 2.47 8.78 15.26
CA ILE A 52 1.15 9.42 15.21
C ILE A 52 1.18 10.87 15.69
N LYS A 53 2.12 11.22 16.57
CA LYS A 53 2.25 12.56 17.16
C LYS A 53 2.33 13.69 16.11
N PRO A 54 3.22 13.62 15.11
CA PRO A 54 3.28 14.63 14.05
C PRO A 54 2.05 14.66 13.15
N LEU A 55 1.26 13.58 13.10
CA LEU A 55 0.02 13.51 12.32
C LEU A 55 -1.20 14.08 13.06
N GLY A 56 -1.03 14.52 14.30
CA GLY A 56 -2.12 15.02 15.13
C GLY A 56 -3.17 13.95 15.47
N LEU A 57 -2.77 12.67 15.48
CA LEU A 57 -3.63 11.56 15.85
C LEU A 57 -3.57 11.29 17.36
N ASN A 58 -4.68 10.84 17.92
CA ASN A 58 -4.75 10.45 19.32
C ASN A 58 -4.27 9.00 19.53
N VAL A 59 -3.93 8.67 20.78
CA VAL A 59 -3.52 7.30 21.15
C VAL A 59 -4.64 6.27 20.88
N ASP A 60 -5.90 6.69 20.95
CA ASP A 60 -7.07 5.86 20.66
C ASP A 60 -7.20 5.48 19.17
N ASP A 61 -6.51 6.22 18.29
CA ASP A 61 -6.43 5.92 16.87
C ASP A 61 -5.27 4.95 16.52
N LEU A 62 -4.49 4.57 17.55
CA LEU A 62 -3.37 3.65 17.47
C LEU A 62 -3.78 2.24 17.88
N PHE A 63 -3.61 1.30 16.97
CA PHE A 63 -3.94 -0.10 17.19
C PHE A 63 -2.68 -0.97 17.30
N PRO A 64 -2.65 -1.93 18.23
CA PRO A 64 -1.49 -2.82 18.44
C PRO A 64 -1.25 -3.74 17.24
N SER A 65 -2.28 -4.05 16.48
CA SER A 65 -2.16 -4.85 15.28
C SER A 65 -3.10 -4.39 14.16
N TYR A 66 -2.75 -4.76 12.92
CA TYR A 66 -3.62 -4.51 11.77
C TYR A 66 -4.98 -5.22 11.91
N ARG A 67 -5.02 -6.38 12.60
CA ARG A 67 -6.24 -7.12 12.83
C ARG A 67 -7.20 -6.35 13.73
N ASP A 68 -6.69 -5.78 14.81
CA ASP A 68 -7.50 -4.98 15.74
C ASP A 68 -8.01 -3.71 15.05
N PHE A 69 -7.14 -3.05 14.28
CA PHE A 69 -7.53 -1.89 13.48
C PHE A 69 -8.66 -2.24 12.49
N LEU A 70 -8.50 -3.27 11.66
CA LEU A 70 -9.48 -3.65 10.65
C LEU A 70 -10.80 -4.12 11.28
N ARG A 71 -10.75 -4.89 12.38
CA ARG A 71 -11.94 -5.30 13.13
C ARG A 71 -12.70 -4.10 13.71
N ARG A 72 -12.00 -3.13 14.27
CA ARG A 72 -12.59 -1.88 14.73
C ARG A 72 -13.27 -1.12 13.60
N GLN A 73 -12.67 -1.07 12.43
CA GLN A 73 -13.27 -0.42 11.26
C GLN A 73 -14.53 -1.16 10.76
N LYS A 74 -14.59 -2.48 10.88
CA LYS A 74 -15.77 -3.27 10.54
C LYS A 74 -17.02 -2.85 11.36
N THR A 75 -16.84 -2.46 12.62
CA THR A 75 -17.94 -2.03 13.49
C THR A 75 -18.36 -0.57 13.30
N ARG A 76 -17.53 0.25 12.66
CA ARG A 76 -17.86 1.65 12.36
C ARG A 76 -18.82 1.76 11.18
N LYS A 77 -19.71 2.77 11.21
CA LYS A 77 -20.74 3.01 10.18
C LYS A 77 -20.65 4.45 9.65
N GLY A 78 -21.18 4.66 8.43
CA GLY A 78 -21.30 5.97 7.83
C GLY A 78 -19.96 6.72 7.75
N GLY A 79 -19.98 8.01 8.07
CA GLY A 79 -18.81 8.89 8.03
C GLY A 79 -17.70 8.58 9.05
N ASP A 80 -17.92 7.64 9.98
CA ASP A 80 -16.89 7.22 10.94
C ASP A 80 -16.03 6.06 10.44
N ARG A 81 -16.44 5.41 9.38
CA ARG A 81 -15.68 4.33 8.76
C ARG A 81 -14.66 4.91 7.76
N ILE A 82 -13.48 4.29 7.70
CA ILE A 82 -12.49 4.65 6.69
C ILE A 82 -12.94 4.24 5.29
N LEU A 83 -12.56 5.04 4.29
CA LEU A 83 -12.80 4.73 2.88
C LEU A 83 -11.95 3.54 2.42
N PHE A 84 -10.68 3.54 2.79
CA PHE A 84 -9.73 2.44 2.55
C PHE A 84 -8.59 2.49 3.55
N ALA A 85 -7.79 1.42 3.61
CA ALA A 85 -6.52 1.42 4.32
C ALA A 85 -5.35 1.30 3.33
N SER A 86 -4.33 2.15 3.52
CA SER A 86 -3.05 2.05 2.83
C SER A 86 -2.15 1.08 3.58
N ALA A 87 -1.71 0.00 2.93
CA ALA A 87 -0.94 -1.10 3.54
C ALA A 87 0.49 -1.13 2.99
N ILE A 88 1.46 -0.76 3.85
CA ILE A 88 2.88 -0.61 3.51
C ILE A 88 3.71 -1.49 4.44
N LEU A 89 3.91 -2.74 4.05
CA LEU A 89 4.54 -3.78 4.85
C LEU A 89 5.46 -4.67 4.00
N PRO A 90 6.25 -5.57 4.63
CA PRO A 90 6.96 -6.62 3.90
C PRO A 90 6.03 -7.51 3.09
N ASN A 91 6.52 -8.05 1.97
CA ASN A 91 5.74 -8.85 1.01
C ASN A 91 4.93 -9.97 1.67
N THR A 92 5.54 -10.69 2.63
CA THR A 92 4.90 -11.80 3.36
C THR A 92 3.64 -11.40 4.12
N MET A 93 3.45 -10.10 4.35
CA MET A 93 2.28 -9.57 5.06
C MET A 93 1.14 -9.13 4.12
N HIS A 94 1.40 -9.01 2.81
CA HIS A 94 0.38 -8.54 1.87
C HIS A 94 -0.84 -9.45 1.84
N TYR A 95 -0.61 -10.76 1.72
CA TYR A 95 -1.70 -11.75 1.70
C TYR A 95 -2.54 -11.78 2.98
N PRO A 96 -1.98 -11.98 4.19
CA PRO A 96 -2.79 -12.07 5.41
C PRO A 96 -3.54 -10.78 5.73
N ILE A 97 -2.98 -9.62 5.39
CA ILE A 97 -3.66 -8.33 5.58
C ILE A 97 -4.83 -8.18 4.62
N ALA A 98 -4.62 -8.48 3.34
CA ALA A 98 -5.66 -8.41 2.33
C ALA A 98 -6.84 -9.34 2.64
N MET A 99 -6.55 -10.58 3.07
CA MET A 99 -7.59 -11.53 3.50
C MET A 99 -8.41 -10.97 4.67
N THR A 100 -7.73 -10.46 5.71
CA THR A 100 -8.40 -9.87 6.88
C THR A 100 -9.23 -8.64 6.51
N ALA A 101 -8.71 -7.78 5.64
CA ALA A 101 -9.41 -6.58 5.21
C ALA A 101 -10.68 -6.91 4.41
N MET A 102 -10.61 -7.91 3.52
CA MET A 102 -11.78 -8.40 2.79
C MET A 102 -12.84 -9.00 3.73
N ASP A 103 -12.43 -9.72 4.79
CA ASP A 103 -13.37 -10.22 5.82
C ASP A 103 -14.01 -9.10 6.64
N CYS A 104 -13.34 -7.97 6.74
CA CYS A 104 -13.84 -6.78 7.41
C CYS A 104 -14.61 -5.83 6.46
N GLY A 105 -14.61 -6.11 5.16
CA GLY A 105 -15.23 -5.25 4.14
C GLY A 105 -14.49 -3.92 3.95
N ILE A 106 -13.18 -3.87 4.22
CA ILE A 106 -12.35 -2.66 4.13
C ILE A 106 -11.52 -2.70 2.83
N PRO A 107 -11.68 -1.74 1.92
CA PRO A 107 -10.82 -1.62 0.75
C PRO A 107 -9.35 -1.41 1.12
N ILE A 108 -8.43 -1.95 0.32
CA ILE A 108 -6.98 -1.81 0.53
C ILE A 108 -6.31 -1.20 -0.69
N LEU A 109 -5.41 -0.25 -0.44
CA LEU A 109 -4.33 0.13 -1.34
C LEU A 109 -3.05 -0.52 -0.81
N GLY A 110 -2.66 -1.64 -1.41
CA GLY A 110 -1.46 -2.41 -1.01
C GLY A 110 -0.25 -2.08 -1.85
N GLU A 111 0.93 -2.33 -1.30
CA GLU A 111 2.18 -2.24 -2.03
C GLU A 111 2.39 -3.44 -2.99
N LYS A 112 3.29 -3.26 -3.95
CA LYS A 112 3.78 -4.34 -4.80
C LYS A 112 4.86 -5.17 -4.05
N PRO A 113 5.00 -6.47 -4.36
CA PRO A 113 4.17 -7.28 -5.26
C PRO A 113 2.80 -7.58 -4.64
N PHE A 114 1.87 -8.08 -5.45
CA PHE A 114 0.51 -8.40 -5.00
C PHE A 114 0.51 -9.38 -3.81
N THR A 115 1.28 -10.47 -3.94
CA THR A 115 1.50 -11.51 -2.93
C THR A 115 2.91 -12.07 -3.06
N SER A 116 3.30 -13.00 -2.17
CA SER A 116 4.61 -13.65 -2.21
C SER A 116 4.68 -14.81 -3.20
N ASN A 117 3.54 -15.41 -3.57
CA ASN A 117 3.46 -16.55 -4.49
C ASN A 117 2.12 -16.59 -5.22
N LEU A 118 2.02 -17.48 -6.22
CA LEU A 118 0.86 -17.60 -7.10
C LEU A 118 -0.39 -18.13 -6.38
N ASP A 119 -0.23 -19.05 -5.43
CA ASP A 119 -1.36 -19.65 -4.69
C ASP A 119 -2.06 -18.59 -3.82
N GLU A 120 -1.30 -17.76 -3.14
CA GLU A 120 -1.83 -16.60 -2.41
C GLU A 120 -2.57 -15.65 -3.36
N ALA A 121 -2.00 -15.36 -4.52
CA ALA A 121 -2.63 -14.49 -5.51
C ALA A 121 -3.97 -15.06 -6.00
N ALA A 122 -4.00 -16.34 -6.35
CA ALA A 122 -5.22 -17.02 -6.77
C ALA A 122 -6.29 -17.02 -5.67
N ASN A 123 -5.88 -17.24 -4.41
CA ASN A 123 -6.77 -17.18 -3.25
C ASN A 123 -7.37 -15.78 -3.06
N LEU A 124 -6.54 -14.73 -3.14
CA LEU A 124 -7.02 -13.35 -3.02
C LEU A 124 -7.99 -12.97 -4.14
N VAL A 125 -7.72 -13.38 -5.38
CA VAL A 125 -8.63 -13.13 -6.50
C VAL A 125 -9.98 -13.82 -6.27
N ARG A 126 -9.99 -15.09 -5.81
CA ARG A 126 -11.24 -15.78 -5.45
C ARG A 126 -12.00 -15.05 -4.34
N LYS A 127 -11.30 -14.69 -3.27
CA LYS A 127 -11.88 -13.95 -2.14
C LYS A 127 -12.46 -12.61 -2.58
N GLN A 128 -11.73 -11.84 -3.39
CA GLN A 128 -12.18 -10.55 -3.90
C GLN A 128 -13.45 -10.69 -4.76
N ARG A 129 -13.51 -11.71 -5.61
CA ARG A 129 -14.71 -12.01 -6.42
C ARG A 129 -15.95 -12.29 -5.58
N THR A 130 -15.79 -12.96 -4.43
CA THR A 130 -16.88 -13.28 -3.51
C THR A 130 -17.28 -12.06 -2.66
N THR A 131 -16.30 -11.37 -2.06
CA THR A 131 -16.57 -10.27 -1.14
C THR A 131 -16.88 -8.95 -1.84
N LYS A 132 -16.46 -8.80 -3.11
CA LYS A 132 -16.50 -7.55 -3.88
C LYS A 132 -15.73 -6.39 -3.24
N VAL A 133 -14.94 -6.64 -2.21
CA VAL A 133 -14.13 -5.61 -1.54
C VAL A 133 -12.97 -5.21 -2.45
N PRO A 134 -12.81 -3.92 -2.78
CA PRO A 134 -11.73 -3.47 -3.65
C PRO A 134 -10.34 -3.72 -3.04
N TYR A 135 -9.45 -4.27 -3.86
CA TYR A 135 -8.02 -4.29 -3.62
C TYR A 135 -7.29 -3.63 -4.79
N ARG A 136 -6.45 -2.67 -4.51
CA ARG A 136 -5.61 -1.98 -5.50
C ARG A 136 -4.15 -2.14 -5.12
N ILE A 137 -3.29 -2.29 -6.13
CA ILE A 137 -1.84 -2.35 -5.97
C ILE A 137 -1.26 -1.00 -6.35
N ALA A 138 -0.35 -0.48 -5.55
CA ALA A 138 0.37 0.76 -5.82
C ALA A 138 1.40 0.55 -6.96
N MET A 139 0.90 0.51 -8.19
CA MET A 139 1.69 0.36 -9.42
C MET A 139 2.03 1.75 -9.97
N VAL A 140 3.23 2.25 -9.67
CA VAL A 140 3.63 3.62 -10.02
C VAL A 140 3.86 3.80 -11.52
N TYR A 141 4.55 2.86 -12.17
CA TYR A 141 4.95 3.02 -13.58
C TYR A 141 3.78 3.18 -14.55
N PRO A 142 2.67 2.43 -14.46
CA PRO A 142 1.52 2.62 -15.34
C PRO A 142 0.88 4.01 -15.28
N ALA A 143 1.14 4.77 -14.22
CA ALA A 143 0.61 6.11 -14.02
C ALA A 143 1.48 7.21 -14.69
N TYR A 144 2.65 6.87 -15.24
CA TYR A 144 3.48 7.84 -15.93
C TYR A 144 2.85 8.27 -17.27
N SER A 145 2.82 9.57 -17.52
CA SER A 145 2.23 10.15 -18.73
C SER A 145 2.82 9.58 -20.02
N GLN A 146 4.13 9.27 -20.01
CA GLN A 146 4.82 8.65 -21.15
C GLN A 146 4.26 7.25 -21.48
N LEU A 147 3.97 6.44 -20.45
CA LEU A 147 3.37 5.12 -20.66
C LEU A 147 1.89 5.22 -21.06
N ALA A 148 1.17 6.21 -20.54
CA ALA A 148 -0.19 6.50 -20.98
C ALA A 148 -0.21 6.88 -22.48
N LYS A 149 0.71 7.76 -22.90
CA LYS A 149 0.86 8.14 -24.31
C LYS A 149 1.28 6.99 -25.21
N ALA A 150 2.25 6.17 -24.76
CA ALA A 150 2.65 4.97 -25.51
C ALA A 150 1.46 4.01 -25.71
N LYS A 151 0.64 3.80 -24.68
CA LYS A 151 -0.56 2.97 -24.77
C LYS A 151 -1.59 3.53 -25.76
N GLU A 152 -1.78 4.84 -25.79
CA GLU A 152 -2.64 5.53 -26.75
C GLU A 152 -2.15 5.29 -28.19
N LEU A 153 -0.86 5.57 -28.48
CA LEU A 153 -0.26 5.36 -29.81
C LEU A 153 -0.38 3.91 -30.28
N LEU A 154 -0.20 2.94 -29.38
CA LEU A 154 -0.38 1.52 -29.69
C LEU A 154 -1.83 1.19 -30.04
N LYS A 155 -2.78 1.74 -29.28
CA LYS A 155 -4.22 1.55 -29.51
C LYS A 155 -4.65 2.15 -30.84
N ASP A 156 -4.10 3.29 -31.21
CA ASP A 156 -4.40 4.00 -32.45
C ASP A 156 -3.68 3.38 -33.68
N GLY A 157 -2.92 2.31 -33.47
CA GLY A 157 -2.22 1.60 -34.54
C GLY A 157 -1.01 2.34 -35.13
N ALA A 158 -0.47 3.35 -34.44
CA ALA A 158 0.62 4.21 -34.93
C ALA A 158 1.87 3.44 -35.37
N ILE A 159 2.11 2.25 -34.81
CA ILE A 159 3.25 1.37 -35.19
C ILE A 159 2.77 0.05 -35.81
N GLY A 160 1.48 -0.07 -36.17
CA GLY A 160 0.90 -1.28 -36.70
C GLY A 160 0.85 -2.45 -35.72
N THR A 161 0.90 -3.67 -36.26
CA THR A 161 0.86 -4.89 -35.43
C THR A 161 2.17 -5.10 -34.67
N ILE A 162 2.08 -5.21 -33.35
CA ILE A 162 3.24 -5.49 -32.49
C ILE A 162 3.73 -6.92 -32.75
N ARG A 163 4.98 -7.06 -33.21
CA ARG A 163 5.63 -8.36 -33.45
C ARG A 163 6.66 -8.72 -32.39
N ARG A 164 7.27 -7.72 -31.75
CA ARG A 164 8.26 -7.92 -30.69
C ARG A 164 8.14 -6.82 -29.66
N PHE A 165 8.32 -7.20 -28.41
CA PHE A 165 8.40 -6.30 -27.30
C PHE A 165 9.70 -6.53 -26.54
N HIS A 166 10.48 -5.45 -26.31
CA HIS A 166 11.71 -5.48 -25.54
C HIS A 166 11.67 -4.36 -24.51
N VAL A 167 11.92 -4.71 -23.24
CA VAL A 167 12.07 -3.75 -22.15
C VAL A 167 13.38 -3.96 -21.45
N SER A 168 14.16 -2.88 -21.32
CA SER A 168 15.38 -2.86 -20.52
C SER A 168 15.22 -1.85 -19.40
N MET A 169 15.38 -2.31 -18.15
CA MET A 169 15.35 -1.46 -16.97
C MET A 169 16.70 -1.56 -16.25
N GLN A 170 17.49 -0.51 -16.32
CA GLN A 170 18.76 -0.43 -15.61
C GLN A 170 18.56 0.31 -14.29
N SER A 171 18.96 -0.30 -13.20
CA SER A 171 18.85 0.28 -11.87
C SER A 171 20.16 0.13 -11.11
N GLY A 172 20.71 1.25 -10.66
CA GLY A 172 22.01 1.30 -9.98
C GLY A 172 21.96 1.03 -8.48
N TRP A 173 20.78 0.97 -7.84
CA TRP A 173 20.68 0.92 -6.38
C TRP A 173 21.20 -0.40 -5.75
N MET A 174 21.31 -1.47 -6.52
CA MET A 174 21.93 -2.75 -6.13
C MET A 174 23.23 -3.05 -6.87
N ALA A 175 23.87 -2.06 -7.51
CA ALA A 175 25.15 -2.23 -8.19
C ALA A 175 26.32 -2.56 -7.25
N ARG A 176 26.17 -2.29 -5.95
CA ARG A 176 27.08 -2.69 -4.88
C ARG A 176 26.39 -3.68 -3.95
N ARG A 177 27.15 -4.48 -3.21
CA ARG A 177 26.62 -5.40 -2.20
C ARG A 177 26.02 -4.61 -1.04
N VAL A 178 24.71 -4.33 -1.13
CA VAL A 178 23.97 -3.49 -0.19
C VAL A 178 23.82 -4.14 1.19
N GLU A 179 23.89 -5.48 1.25
CA GLU A 179 23.91 -6.27 2.50
C GLU A 179 25.12 -5.94 3.39
N ASN A 180 26.25 -5.55 2.80
CA ASN A 180 27.46 -5.19 3.52
C ASN A 180 27.44 -3.73 4.03
N GLN A 181 26.44 -2.94 3.66
CA GLN A 181 26.35 -1.52 3.99
C GLN A 181 25.37 -1.23 5.13
N GLY A 182 24.89 -2.26 5.85
CA GLY A 182 23.90 -2.12 6.92
C GLY A 182 22.53 -1.62 6.44
N ASN A 183 22.26 -1.71 5.13
CA ASN A 183 21.01 -1.28 4.55
C ASN A 183 19.90 -2.30 4.82
N THR A 184 19.21 -2.12 5.94
CA THR A 184 18.10 -3.00 6.37
C THR A 184 16.96 -3.07 5.36
N HIS A 185 16.82 -2.06 4.48
CA HIS A 185 15.81 -2.07 3.43
C HIS A 185 16.14 -3.01 2.26
N ALA A 186 17.39 -3.43 2.12
CA ALA A 186 17.82 -4.35 1.09
C ALA A 186 17.91 -5.80 1.57
N LEU A 187 18.14 -6.04 2.86
CA LEU A 187 18.39 -7.37 3.42
C LEU A 187 17.30 -8.38 3.09
N TRP A 188 16.04 -8.01 3.16
CA TRP A 188 14.94 -8.91 2.85
C TRP A 188 14.86 -9.30 1.36
N ARG A 189 15.50 -8.53 0.46
CA ARG A 189 15.54 -8.82 -0.98
C ARG A 189 16.64 -9.79 -1.37
N VAL A 190 17.68 -9.89 -0.56
CA VAL A 190 18.83 -10.79 -0.78
C VAL A 190 18.75 -12.05 0.07
N ASP A 191 17.80 -12.10 1.02
CA ASP A 191 17.52 -13.28 1.82
C ASP A 191 16.62 -14.25 1.03
N GLY A 192 17.18 -15.31 0.48
CA GLY A 192 16.47 -16.32 -0.30
C GLY A 192 15.41 -17.13 0.47
N LYS A 193 15.25 -16.88 1.77
CA LYS A 193 14.23 -17.50 2.64
C LYS A 193 12.99 -16.65 2.86
N ARG A 194 12.93 -15.46 2.26
CA ARG A 194 11.82 -14.51 2.44
C ARG A 194 11.13 -14.15 1.15
#